data_f3cf7352af2629a893a512805510ec9b
#
_entry.id   f3cf7352af2629a893a512805510ec9b
#
_cell.length_a   1.000
_cell.length_b   1.000
_cell.length_c   1.000
_cell.angle_alpha   90.00
_cell.angle_beta   90.00
_cell.angle_gamma   90.00
#
_symmetry.space_group_name_H-M   'P 1'
#
loop_
_entity.id
_entity.type
_entity.pdbx_description
1 polymer ?
#
loop_
_entity_poly.entity_id
_entity_poly.type
_entity_poly.pdbx_seq_one_letter_code
_entity_poly.pdbx_strand_id
1 'polypeptide(L)'
;VAGIYQRLRQELIVGGGEPSESPDPSTKSTAIVSGLVILGLLVWLGFENAWTLLFVVGLLLSVFLHEIGHFATARWTGMKVTQFYMGFGPRLWSRSRGELEYGVRALPLGAFVRIVGMNVLDEVEPGDEARAYRNKSYPRQFLVITAGSLMHFILALAIFTGVYSSAGRWAETGRVEVAFTSAPGSPAEALGLQVGDFVTAIGADRVSSRDELVEAITSRAPGDRVDVSFERDGVSTTKSVVLAANPREPDVAYLGIASWSKDYVRESPLSSLGWAVRDSVSSVGNSVKGVVTALNPMNSIRALQNPNENPETRPTTVVGASQIGGQLGESEGLKGVLLLLASVNVFVGVFNLFPLLPFDGGHAAIATYERLRSRNGTRYRADVNKMIPVTTVVLGLLAFLLFAGLYLDITNPL
;
A
#
# COMPACT_ATOMS: atom_id res chain seq x y z
N VAL A 1 16.72 -28.92 -19.54
CA VAL A 1 16.66 -27.44 -19.52
C VAL A 1 15.46 -26.96 -20.35
N ALA A 2 15.21 -27.50 -21.55
CA ALA A 2 14.05 -27.14 -22.39
C ALA A 2 12.69 -27.36 -21.70
N GLY A 3 12.53 -28.46 -20.94
CA GLY A 3 11.29 -28.77 -20.23
C GLY A 3 10.96 -27.85 -19.06
N ILE A 4 11.99 -27.38 -18.34
CA ILE A 4 11.81 -26.41 -17.23
C ILE A 4 11.43 -25.04 -17.81
N TYR A 5 12.06 -24.62 -18.89
CA TYR A 5 11.74 -23.36 -19.58
C TYR A 5 10.32 -23.37 -20.14
N GLN A 6 9.86 -24.48 -20.73
CA GLN A 6 8.50 -24.63 -21.22
C GLN A 6 7.47 -24.65 -20.08
N ARG A 7 7.74 -25.30 -18.95
CA ARG A 7 6.88 -25.28 -17.76
C ARG A 7 6.82 -23.90 -17.13
N LEU A 8 7.95 -23.25 -16.92
CA LEU A 8 7.99 -21.85 -16.45
C LEU A 8 7.27 -20.90 -17.40
N ARG A 9 7.42 -21.10 -18.70
CA ARG A 9 6.69 -20.33 -19.71
C ARG A 9 5.18 -20.56 -19.63
N GLN A 10 4.73 -21.79 -19.44
CA GLN A 10 3.31 -22.10 -19.25
C GLN A 10 2.77 -21.56 -17.93
N GLU A 11 3.48 -21.72 -16.81
CA GLU A 11 3.03 -21.24 -15.50
C GLU A 11 3.05 -19.72 -15.38
N LEU A 12 4.06 -19.02 -15.92
CA LEU A 12 4.21 -17.57 -15.82
C LEU A 12 3.37 -16.80 -16.86
N ILE A 13 3.16 -17.38 -18.05
CA ILE A 13 2.42 -16.70 -19.13
C ILE A 13 0.94 -17.09 -19.13
N VAL A 14 0.60 -18.27 -18.66
CA VAL A 14 -0.77 -18.85 -18.71
C VAL A 14 -1.54 -18.60 -17.39
N GLY A 15 -0.94 -17.96 -16.37
CA GLY A 15 -1.64 -17.77 -15.10
C GLY A 15 -2.04 -19.11 -14.45
N GLY A 16 -1.13 -20.08 -14.46
CA GLY A 16 -1.15 -21.30 -13.65
C GLY A 16 -2.45 -22.11 -13.67
N GLY A 17 -2.79 -22.75 -14.74
CA GLY A 17 -3.95 -23.65 -14.70
C GLY A 17 -4.01 -24.60 -15.89
N GLU A 18 -3.40 -25.77 -15.76
CA GLU A 18 -3.77 -26.90 -16.63
C GLU A 18 -5.23 -27.32 -16.34
N PRO A 19 -5.96 -27.82 -17.37
CA PRO A 19 -7.27 -28.46 -17.18
C PRO A 19 -7.16 -29.55 -16.12
N SER A 20 -8.14 -29.63 -15.22
CA SER A 20 -8.15 -30.52 -14.08
C SER A 20 -7.99 -32.00 -14.47
N GLU A 21 -6.77 -32.51 -14.48
CA GLU A 21 -6.58 -33.93 -14.22
C GLU A 21 -6.88 -34.18 -12.73
N SER A 22 -7.58 -35.27 -12.45
CA SER A 22 -7.87 -35.70 -11.08
C SER A 22 -6.54 -35.77 -10.31
N PRO A 23 -6.43 -35.15 -9.13
CA PRO A 23 -5.16 -35.02 -8.43
C PRO A 23 -4.66 -36.43 -8.05
N ASP A 24 -3.43 -36.74 -8.47
CA ASP A 24 -2.67 -37.90 -7.99
C ASP A 24 -2.70 -37.91 -6.45
N PRO A 25 -2.90 -39.03 -5.76
CA PRO A 25 -2.85 -39.15 -4.31
C PRO A 25 -1.62 -38.51 -3.66
N SER A 26 -0.46 -38.55 -4.32
CA SER A 26 0.78 -37.89 -3.88
C SER A 26 0.62 -36.35 -3.82
N THR A 27 -0.15 -35.78 -4.72
CA THR A 27 -0.43 -34.32 -4.77
C THR A 27 -1.36 -33.89 -3.62
N LYS A 28 -2.30 -34.75 -3.19
CA LYS A 28 -3.18 -34.47 -2.05
C LYS A 28 -2.44 -34.42 -0.72
N SER A 29 -1.54 -35.39 -0.46
CA SER A 29 -0.74 -35.39 0.77
C SER A 29 0.18 -34.16 0.85
N THR A 30 0.84 -33.81 -0.26
CA THR A 30 1.67 -32.60 -0.34
C THR A 30 0.84 -31.32 -0.09
N ALA A 31 -0.37 -31.25 -0.65
CA ALA A 31 -1.26 -30.11 -0.45
C ALA A 31 -1.65 -29.94 1.03
N ILE A 32 -2.06 -31.05 1.69
CA ILE A 32 -2.44 -31.03 3.10
C ILE A 32 -1.25 -30.62 3.98
N VAL A 33 -0.07 -31.23 3.77
CA VAL A 33 1.14 -30.89 4.54
C VAL A 33 1.49 -29.40 4.34
N SER A 34 1.50 -28.90 3.11
CA SER A 34 1.78 -27.49 2.84
C SER A 34 0.75 -26.57 3.52
N GLY A 35 -0.53 -26.92 3.46
CA GLY A 35 -1.60 -26.17 4.12
C GLY A 35 -1.43 -26.12 5.65
N LEU A 36 -1.09 -27.28 6.27
CA LEU A 36 -0.84 -27.37 7.70
C LEU A 36 0.40 -26.57 8.13
N VAL A 37 1.48 -26.62 7.34
CA VAL A 37 2.69 -25.81 7.60
C VAL A 37 2.35 -24.32 7.60
N ILE A 38 1.61 -23.85 6.59
CA ILE A 38 1.26 -22.43 6.49
C ILE A 38 0.30 -22.02 7.61
N LEU A 39 -0.70 -22.87 7.92
CA LEU A 39 -1.58 -22.61 9.06
C LEU A 39 -0.78 -22.54 10.36
N GLY A 40 0.17 -23.46 10.55
CA GLY A 40 1.07 -23.42 11.70
C GLY A 40 1.92 -22.15 11.78
N LEU A 41 2.44 -21.66 10.64
CA LEU A 41 3.18 -20.40 10.56
C LEU A 41 2.29 -19.18 10.88
N LEU A 42 1.05 -19.16 10.39
CA LEU A 42 0.11 -18.07 10.72
C LEU A 42 -0.28 -18.09 12.20
N VAL A 43 -0.52 -19.27 12.78
CA VAL A 43 -0.81 -19.42 14.19
C VAL A 43 0.40 -18.99 15.03
N TRP A 44 1.60 -19.44 14.67
CA TRP A 44 2.85 -19.01 15.32
C TRP A 44 3.02 -17.48 15.24
N LEU A 45 2.82 -16.89 14.05
CA LEU A 45 2.88 -15.43 13.89
C LEU A 45 1.87 -14.70 14.78
N GLY A 46 0.68 -15.26 14.98
CA GLY A 46 -0.34 -14.70 15.87
C GLY A 46 0.08 -14.72 17.35
N PHE A 47 0.85 -15.74 17.77
CA PHE A 47 1.41 -15.78 19.11
C PHE A 47 2.60 -14.80 19.29
N GLU A 48 3.42 -14.61 18.26
CA GLU A 48 4.53 -13.65 18.29
C GLU A 48 4.02 -12.21 18.28
N ASN A 49 3.14 -11.87 17.32
CA ASN A 49 2.55 -10.54 17.20
C ASN A 49 1.18 -10.59 16.49
N ALA A 50 0.12 -10.40 17.27
CA ALA A 50 -1.24 -10.42 16.74
C ALA A 50 -1.53 -9.30 15.74
N TRP A 51 -0.85 -8.14 15.86
CA TRP A 51 -1.01 -7.03 14.93
C TRP A 51 -0.37 -7.32 13.57
N THR A 52 0.80 -7.96 13.58
CA THR A 52 1.44 -8.46 12.36
C THR A 52 0.54 -9.47 11.65
N LEU A 53 -0.04 -10.43 12.38
CA LEU A 53 -1.00 -11.36 11.80
C LEU A 53 -2.22 -10.66 11.22
N LEU A 54 -2.79 -9.68 11.93
CA LEU A 54 -3.92 -8.88 11.44
C LEU A 54 -3.60 -8.18 10.13
N PHE A 55 -2.43 -7.55 10.03
CA PHE A 55 -1.96 -6.90 8.82
C PHE A 55 -1.81 -7.89 7.65
N VAL A 56 -1.17 -9.04 7.88
CA VAL A 56 -0.98 -10.10 6.86
C VAL A 56 -2.33 -10.63 6.37
N VAL A 57 -3.26 -10.94 7.28
CA VAL A 57 -4.63 -11.38 6.92
C VAL A 57 -5.37 -10.29 6.14
N GLY A 58 -5.25 -9.02 6.56
CA GLY A 58 -5.82 -7.88 5.84
C GLY A 58 -5.28 -7.75 4.42
N LEU A 59 -3.96 -7.96 4.25
CA LEU A 59 -3.32 -7.93 2.93
C LEU A 59 -3.79 -9.10 2.05
N LEU A 60 -3.87 -10.31 2.58
CA LEU A 60 -4.41 -11.48 1.86
C LEU A 60 -5.86 -11.26 1.44
N LEU A 61 -6.67 -10.67 2.30
CA LEU A 61 -8.05 -10.27 1.97
C LEU A 61 -8.08 -9.21 0.87
N SER A 62 -7.16 -8.25 0.88
CA SER A 62 -7.05 -7.22 -0.18
C SER A 62 -6.78 -7.84 -1.54
N VAL A 63 -5.85 -8.79 -1.62
CA VAL A 63 -5.54 -9.53 -2.86
C VAL A 63 -6.72 -10.39 -3.30
N PHE A 64 -7.42 -11.04 -2.37
CA PHE A 64 -8.62 -11.80 -2.68
C PHE A 64 -9.75 -10.91 -3.24
N LEU A 65 -9.96 -9.73 -2.68
CA LEU A 65 -10.93 -8.74 -3.17
C LEU A 65 -10.55 -8.21 -4.55
N HIS A 66 -9.25 -8.02 -4.83
CA HIS A 66 -8.75 -7.69 -6.16
C HIS A 66 -9.23 -8.70 -7.21
N GLU A 67 -9.04 -10.00 -6.95
CA GLU A 67 -9.48 -11.06 -7.87
C GLU A 67 -11.01 -11.15 -7.97
N ILE A 68 -11.74 -10.85 -6.89
CA ILE A 68 -13.20 -10.70 -6.95
C ILE A 68 -13.60 -9.58 -7.92
N GLY A 69 -12.84 -8.49 -7.98
CA GLY A 69 -13.05 -7.41 -8.96
C GLY A 69 -13.03 -7.92 -10.39
N HIS A 70 -12.00 -8.65 -10.78
CA HIS A 70 -11.89 -9.27 -12.12
C HIS A 70 -13.01 -10.29 -12.37
N PHE A 71 -13.26 -11.15 -11.40
CA PHE A 71 -14.29 -12.18 -11.48
C PHE A 71 -15.69 -11.60 -11.69
N ALA A 72 -16.09 -10.65 -10.86
CA ALA A 72 -17.42 -10.05 -10.89
C ALA A 72 -17.66 -9.28 -12.20
N THR A 73 -16.69 -8.47 -12.62
CA THR A 73 -16.79 -7.67 -13.84
C THR A 73 -16.72 -8.51 -15.11
N ALA A 74 -15.90 -9.59 -15.14
CA ALA A 74 -15.86 -10.55 -16.24
C ALA A 74 -17.23 -11.22 -16.43
N ARG A 75 -17.86 -11.68 -15.36
CA ARG A 75 -19.19 -12.26 -15.42
C ARG A 75 -20.27 -11.26 -15.80
N TRP A 76 -20.21 -10.04 -15.24
CA TRP A 76 -21.13 -8.97 -15.57
C TRP A 76 -21.06 -8.56 -17.05
N THR A 77 -19.87 -8.55 -17.62
CA THR A 77 -19.66 -8.23 -19.05
C THR A 77 -19.89 -9.41 -19.99
N GLY A 78 -20.31 -10.59 -19.46
CA GLY A 78 -20.62 -11.79 -20.23
C GLY A 78 -19.39 -12.52 -20.78
N MET A 79 -18.26 -12.44 -20.07
CA MET A 79 -17.08 -13.26 -20.35
C MET A 79 -17.20 -14.62 -19.67
N LYS A 80 -16.63 -15.66 -20.26
CA LYS A 80 -16.57 -16.98 -19.65
C LYS A 80 -15.42 -17.03 -18.63
N VAL A 81 -15.78 -17.38 -17.39
CA VAL A 81 -14.81 -17.63 -16.31
C VAL A 81 -14.86 -19.10 -15.98
N THR A 82 -13.73 -19.77 -16.03
CA THR A 82 -13.61 -21.22 -15.80
C THR A 82 -13.06 -21.57 -14.43
N GLN A 83 -12.18 -20.72 -13.87
CA GLN A 83 -11.56 -20.99 -12.56
C GLN A 83 -11.51 -19.72 -11.72
N PHE A 84 -11.75 -19.89 -10.41
CA PHE A 84 -11.54 -18.88 -9.39
C PHE A 84 -10.96 -19.56 -8.14
N TYR A 85 -9.70 -19.28 -7.85
CA TYR A 85 -8.99 -19.95 -6.76
C TYR A 85 -8.33 -18.93 -5.83
N MET A 86 -8.40 -19.22 -4.52
CA MET A 86 -7.57 -18.58 -3.51
C MET A 86 -6.30 -19.41 -3.35
N GLY A 87 -5.13 -18.76 -3.50
CA GLY A 87 -3.81 -19.38 -3.36
C GLY A 87 -3.26 -19.99 -4.66
N PHE A 88 -2.03 -20.48 -4.55
CA PHE A 88 -1.27 -21.16 -5.61
C PHE A 88 -0.82 -22.56 -5.16
N GLY A 89 -0.16 -23.30 -6.06
CA GLY A 89 0.36 -24.64 -5.76
C GLY A 89 -0.72 -25.72 -5.73
N PRO A 90 -0.51 -26.83 -4.99
CA PRO A 90 -1.41 -27.96 -4.97
C PRO A 90 -2.81 -27.63 -4.48
N ARG A 91 -3.82 -28.24 -5.06
CA ARG A 91 -5.23 -28.03 -4.74
C ARG A 91 -5.60 -28.70 -3.41
N LEU A 92 -6.04 -27.89 -2.43
CA LEU A 92 -6.57 -28.39 -1.16
C LEU A 92 -8.03 -28.80 -1.29
N TRP A 93 -8.83 -27.93 -1.88
CA TRP A 93 -10.27 -28.12 -2.04
C TRP A 93 -10.77 -27.41 -3.30
N SER A 94 -11.71 -28.03 -4.01
CA SER A 94 -12.43 -27.36 -5.09
C SER A 94 -13.85 -27.89 -5.24
N ARG A 95 -14.69 -27.07 -5.83
CA ARG A 95 -16.07 -27.39 -6.19
C ARG A 95 -16.42 -26.77 -7.53
N SER A 96 -16.98 -27.55 -8.43
CA SER A 96 -17.49 -27.08 -9.71
C SER A 96 -18.96 -26.74 -9.59
N ARG A 97 -19.37 -25.60 -10.16
CA ARG A 97 -20.74 -25.18 -10.30
C ARG A 97 -20.99 -24.67 -11.72
N GLY A 98 -21.56 -25.51 -12.56
CA GLY A 98 -21.65 -25.27 -13.99
C GLY A 98 -20.27 -25.24 -14.63
N GLU A 99 -19.95 -24.19 -15.36
CA GLU A 99 -18.67 -24.01 -16.07
C GLU A 99 -17.55 -23.47 -15.15
N LEU A 100 -17.85 -23.09 -13.91
CA LEU A 100 -16.94 -22.48 -12.96
C LEU A 100 -16.46 -23.50 -11.95
N GLU A 101 -15.16 -23.66 -11.82
CA GLU A 101 -14.49 -24.33 -10.71
C GLU A 101 -13.90 -23.28 -9.76
N TYR A 102 -14.25 -23.38 -8.47
CA TYR A 102 -13.70 -22.50 -7.43
C TYR A 102 -13.15 -23.34 -6.28
N GLY A 103 -12.11 -22.83 -5.63
CA GLY A 103 -11.46 -23.59 -4.57
C GLY A 103 -10.34 -22.85 -3.87
N VAL A 104 -9.61 -23.64 -3.07
CA VAL A 104 -8.46 -23.17 -2.28
C VAL A 104 -7.25 -24.05 -2.60
N ARG A 105 -6.10 -23.42 -2.77
CA ARG A 105 -4.80 -24.04 -2.97
C ARG A 105 -3.91 -23.87 -1.74
N ALA A 106 -2.85 -24.65 -1.66
CA ALA A 106 -2.04 -24.77 -0.45
C ALA A 106 -1.26 -23.50 -0.07
N LEU A 107 -0.82 -22.69 -1.03
CA LEU A 107 -0.02 -21.49 -0.79
C LEU A 107 -0.92 -20.26 -0.85
N PRO A 108 -1.32 -19.62 0.27
CA PRO A 108 -2.23 -18.47 0.29
C PRO A 108 -1.51 -17.16 -0.09
N LEU A 109 -0.58 -17.21 -1.04
CA LEU A 109 0.21 -16.07 -1.50
C LEU A 109 -0.50 -15.24 -2.58
N GLY A 110 -1.83 -15.32 -2.67
CA GLY A 110 -2.61 -14.63 -3.67
C GLY A 110 -3.92 -15.34 -4.00
N ALA A 111 -4.49 -14.96 -5.12
CA ALA A 111 -5.64 -15.60 -5.72
C ALA A 111 -5.51 -15.49 -7.26
N PHE A 112 -6.33 -16.18 -8.02
CA PHE A 112 -6.39 -15.99 -9.46
C PHE A 112 -7.77 -16.30 -10.03
N VAL A 113 -8.10 -15.61 -11.12
CA VAL A 113 -9.28 -15.85 -11.93
C VAL A 113 -8.87 -16.20 -13.36
N ARG A 114 -9.40 -17.29 -13.91
CA ARG A 114 -9.16 -17.66 -15.31
C ARG A 114 -10.31 -17.24 -16.19
N ILE A 115 -10.07 -16.21 -16.98
CA ILE A 115 -11.01 -15.66 -17.95
C ILE A 115 -10.61 -16.18 -19.33
N VAL A 116 -11.51 -16.88 -20.02
CA VAL A 116 -11.23 -17.51 -21.32
C VAL A 116 -10.80 -16.48 -22.36
N GLY A 117 -9.67 -16.73 -23.04
CA GLY A 117 -9.12 -15.86 -24.08
C GLY A 117 -8.55 -14.53 -23.57
N MET A 118 -8.28 -14.39 -22.28
CA MET A 118 -7.52 -13.27 -21.72
C MET A 118 -6.03 -13.44 -22.02
N ASN A 119 -5.53 -14.64 -21.93
CA ASN A 119 -4.19 -14.96 -22.39
C ASN A 119 -4.21 -15.24 -23.90
N VAL A 120 -3.26 -14.69 -24.63
CA VAL A 120 -3.15 -14.86 -26.10
C VAL A 120 -2.85 -16.29 -26.51
N LEU A 121 -2.29 -17.06 -25.60
CA LEU A 121 -1.94 -18.48 -25.81
C LEU A 121 -3.09 -19.44 -25.45
N ASP A 122 -4.21 -18.91 -24.91
CA ASP A 122 -5.37 -19.73 -24.60
C ASP A 122 -6.01 -20.27 -25.89
N GLU A 123 -6.05 -21.60 -26.01
CA GLU A 123 -6.91 -22.25 -26.98
C GLU A 123 -8.37 -22.09 -26.54
N VAL A 124 -9.15 -21.40 -27.35
CA VAL A 124 -10.57 -21.13 -27.05
C VAL A 124 -11.40 -22.07 -27.90
N GLU A 125 -12.26 -22.85 -27.27
CA GLU A 125 -13.20 -23.71 -27.97
C GLU A 125 -14.13 -22.86 -28.89
N PRO A 126 -14.48 -23.34 -30.11
CA PRO A 126 -15.31 -22.57 -31.04
C PRO A 126 -16.64 -22.07 -30.44
N GLY A 127 -17.22 -22.86 -29.51
CA GLY A 127 -18.46 -22.49 -28.82
C GLY A 127 -18.29 -21.34 -27.80
N ASP A 128 -17.07 -21.10 -27.32
CA ASP A 128 -16.76 -20.08 -26.33
C ASP A 128 -16.23 -18.76 -26.90
N GLU A 129 -15.91 -18.71 -28.18
CA GLU A 129 -15.34 -17.53 -28.84
C GLU A 129 -16.19 -16.26 -28.61
N ALA A 130 -17.51 -16.36 -28.64
CA ALA A 130 -18.40 -15.22 -28.37
C ALA A 130 -18.29 -14.67 -26.93
N ARG A 131 -17.84 -15.54 -25.98
CA ARG A 131 -17.68 -15.22 -24.56
C ARG A 131 -16.22 -14.99 -24.17
N ALA A 132 -15.28 -15.18 -25.09
CA ALA A 132 -13.86 -14.96 -24.85
C ALA A 132 -13.56 -13.47 -24.65
N TYR A 133 -12.68 -13.16 -23.69
CA TYR A 133 -12.20 -11.81 -23.38
C TYR A 133 -11.77 -11.07 -24.67
N ARG A 134 -10.95 -11.71 -25.50
CA ARG A 134 -10.39 -11.13 -26.73
C ARG A 134 -11.45 -10.68 -27.74
N ASN A 135 -12.69 -11.17 -27.66
CA ASN A 135 -13.78 -10.83 -28.57
C ASN A 135 -14.77 -9.80 -28.00
N LYS A 136 -14.58 -9.38 -26.73
CA LYS A 136 -15.40 -8.32 -26.14
C LYS A 136 -14.97 -6.93 -26.64
N SER A 137 -15.86 -5.95 -26.49
CA SER A 137 -15.56 -4.55 -26.80
C SER A 137 -14.50 -3.98 -25.85
N TYR A 138 -13.71 -3.02 -26.33
CA TYR A 138 -12.67 -2.37 -25.55
C TYR A 138 -13.13 -1.88 -24.16
N PRO A 139 -14.28 -1.18 -24.00
CA PRO A 139 -14.72 -0.74 -22.69
C PRO A 139 -14.94 -1.90 -21.69
N ARG A 140 -15.44 -3.05 -22.19
CA ARG A 140 -15.62 -4.25 -21.35
C ARG A 140 -14.28 -4.88 -20.97
N GLN A 141 -13.35 -4.96 -21.92
CA GLN A 141 -11.99 -5.44 -21.65
C GLN A 141 -11.29 -4.56 -20.62
N PHE A 142 -11.32 -3.25 -20.83
CA PHE A 142 -10.70 -2.27 -19.95
C PHE A 142 -11.28 -2.31 -18.54
N LEU A 143 -12.62 -2.39 -18.42
CA LEU A 143 -13.30 -2.52 -17.13
C LEU A 143 -12.84 -3.77 -16.38
N VAL A 144 -12.75 -4.92 -17.04
CA VAL A 144 -12.34 -6.16 -16.40
C VAL A 144 -10.88 -6.09 -15.94
N ILE A 145 -9.98 -5.57 -16.79
CA ILE A 145 -8.56 -5.46 -16.44
C ILE A 145 -8.35 -4.51 -15.24
N THR A 146 -9.03 -3.37 -15.22
CA THR A 146 -8.80 -2.37 -14.16
C THR A 146 -9.59 -2.66 -12.88
N ALA A 147 -10.52 -3.62 -12.90
CA ALA A 147 -11.41 -3.91 -11.78
C ALA A 147 -10.65 -4.37 -10.52
N GLY A 148 -9.58 -5.15 -10.67
CA GLY A 148 -8.76 -5.56 -9.54
C GLY A 148 -8.12 -4.37 -8.83
N SER A 149 -7.47 -3.49 -9.57
CA SER A 149 -6.88 -2.26 -9.02
C SER A 149 -7.95 -1.34 -8.41
N LEU A 150 -9.13 -1.26 -9.02
CA LEU A 150 -10.25 -0.47 -8.49
C LEU A 150 -10.70 -1.01 -7.13
N MET A 151 -10.69 -2.33 -6.92
CA MET A 151 -11.03 -2.92 -5.61
C MET A 151 -10.04 -2.50 -4.52
N HIS A 152 -8.75 -2.37 -4.81
CA HIS A 152 -7.78 -1.83 -3.87
C HIS A 152 -8.11 -0.37 -3.48
N PHE A 153 -8.46 0.48 -4.44
CA PHE A 153 -8.86 1.86 -4.14
C PHE A 153 -10.16 1.94 -3.35
N ILE A 154 -11.17 1.10 -3.67
CA ILE A 154 -12.43 1.02 -2.92
C ILE A 154 -12.15 0.59 -1.47
N LEU A 155 -11.31 -0.41 -1.27
CA LEU A 155 -10.94 -0.90 0.06
C LEU A 155 -10.19 0.15 0.86
N ALA A 156 -9.20 0.82 0.25
CA ALA A 156 -8.48 1.91 0.89
C ALA A 156 -9.41 3.05 1.32
N LEU A 157 -10.32 3.46 0.43
CA LEU A 157 -11.31 4.49 0.71
C LEU A 157 -12.24 4.09 1.86
N ALA A 158 -12.71 2.85 1.88
CA ALA A 158 -13.55 2.33 2.95
C ALA A 158 -12.81 2.31 4.30
N ILE A 159 -11.55 1.87 4.32
CA ILE A 159 -10.74 1.84 5.53
C ILE A 159 -10.44 3.25 6.03
N PHE A 160 -9.95 4.17 5.18
CA PHE A 160 -9.70 5.56 5.59
C PHE A 160 -10.98 6.21 6.14
N THR A 161 -12.12 6.06 5.44
CA THR A 161 -13.39 6.62 5.90
C THR A 161 -13.79 6.04 7.27
N GLY A 162 -13.65 4.74 7.45
CA GLY A 162 -13.95 4.06 8.71
C GLY A 162 -13.04 4.54 9.86
N VAL A 163 -11.74 4.66 9.62
CA VAL A 163 -10.80 5.13 10.64
C VAL A 163 -11.03 6.60 10.98
N TYR A 164 -11.19 7.48 9.98
CA TYR A 164 -11.39 8.91 10.20
C TYR A 164 -12.68 9.23 10.96
N SER A 165 -13.74 8.46 10.73
CA SER A 165 -15.01 8.63 11.45
C SER A 165 -14.99 8.03 12.87
N SER A 166 -14.19 6.99 13.12
CA SER A 166 -14.18 6.29 14.42
C SER A 166 -13.02 6.70 15.32
N ALA A 167 -11.80 6.69 14.82
CA ALA A 167 -10.57 6.99 15.57
C ALA A 167 -10.04 8.39 15.33
N GLY A 168 -10.45 9.05 14.24
CA GLY A 168 -9.99 10.38 13.84
C GLY A 168 -8.93 10.36 12.75
N ARG A 169 -8.73 11.53 12.15
CA ARG A 169 -7.68 11.84 11.17
C ARG A 169 -6.60 12.68 11.83
N TRP A 170 -5.34 12.37 11.54
CA TRP A 170 -4.22 13.20 11.99
C TRP A 170 -4.28 14.57 11.32
N ALA A 171 -4.62 15.59 12.07
CA ALA A 171 -4.91 16.93 11.56
C ALA A 171 -4.47 18.04 12.52
N GLU A 172 -4.27 19.25 11.98
CA GLU A 172 -4.07 20.42 12.80
C GLU A 172 -5.29 20.63 13.71
N THR A 173 -5.02 20.83 15.00
CA THR A 173 -6.06 21.09 16.01
C THR A 173 -6.42 22.58 16.11
N GLY A 174 -5.64 23.44 15.45
CA GLY A 174 -5.71 24.89 15.64
C GLY A 174 -5.18 25.36 17.00
N ARG A 175 -4.50 24.48 17.74
CA ARG A 175 -3.89 24.74 19.06
C ARG A 175 -2.47 24.21 19.07
N VAL A 176 -1.57 24.90 19.75
CA VAL A 176 -0.16 24.50 19.87
C VAL A 176 0.11 24.07 21.31
N GLU A 177 0.21 22.75 21.51
CA GLU A 177 0.45 22.16 22.81
C GLU A 177 1.95 22.01 23.08
N VAL A 178 2.38 22.31 24.28
CA VAL A 178 3.76 22.06 24.76
C VAL A 178 3.92 20.57 25.02
N ALA A 179 4.71 19.89 24.20
CA ALA A 179 4.97 18.46 24.29
C ALA A 179 6.04 18.17 25.36
N PHE A 180 7.09 18.98 25.39
CA PHE A 180 8.04 19.02 26.52
C PHE A 180 8.86 20.33 26.49
N THR A 181 9.44 20.67 27.64
CA THR A 181 10.31 21.82 27.80
C THR A 181 11.76 21.39 27.75
N SER A 182 12.62 22.26 27.20
CA SER A 182 14.06 22.02 27.13
C SER A 182 14.73 22.03 28.50
N ALA A 183 16.01 21.70 28.49
CA ALA A 183 16.90 21.66 29.65
C ALA A 183 16.82 22.91 30.53
N PRO A 184 17.27 22.81 31.80
CA PRO A 184 17.34 23.90 32.75
C PRO A 184 18.01 25.15 32.18
N GLY A 185 17.44 26.33 32.48
CA GLY A 185 17.91 27.63 32.00
C GLY A 185 17.28 28.10 30.68
N SER A 186 16.34 27.36 30.08
CA SER A 186 15.63 27.81 28.90
C SER A 186 14.63 28.91 29.18
N PRO A 187 14.28 29.79 28.19
CA PRO A 187 13.22 30.78 28.36
C PRO A 187 11.87 30.16 28.74
N ALA A 188 11.56 29.00 28.26
CA ALA A 188 10.34 28.25 28.60
C ALA A 188 10.28 27.88 30.09
N GLU A 189 11.40 27.50 30.70
CA GLU A 189 11.49 27.24 32.13
C GLU A 189 11.27 28.56 32.95
N ALA A 190 11.88 29.67 32.50
CA ALA A 190 11.70 30.95 33.13
C ALA A 190 10.24 31.45 33.11
N LEU A 191 9.47 31.09 32.05
CA LEU A 191 8.03 31.31 31.97
C LEU A 191 7.23 30.37 32.89
N GLY A 192 7.82 29.24 33.29
CA GLY A 192 7.13 28.17 33.98
C GLY A 192 6.17 27.39 33.09
N LEU A 193 6.48 27.28 31.78
CA LEU A 193 5.73 26.43 30.85
C LEU A 193 5.86 24.95 31.25
N GLN A 194 4.75 24.23 31.11
CA GLN A 194 4.66 22.81 31.45
C GLN A 194 4.10 22.04 30.24
N VAL A 195 4.33 20.74 30.23
CA VAL A 195 3.70 19.83 29.28
C VAL A 195 2.19 19.91 29.43
N GLY A 196 1.49 20.04 28.31
CA GLY A 196 0.03 20.21 28.27
C GLY A 196 -0.43 21.68 28.24
N ASP A 197 0.47 22.68 28.39
CA ASP A 197 0.11 24.08 28.15
C ASP A 197 -0.14 24.33 26.65
N PHE A 198 -1.10 25.17 26.32
CA PHE A 198 -1.36 25.60 24.96
C PHE A 198 -0.82 27.01 24.72
N VAL A 199 0.20 27.14 23.88
CA VAL A 199 0.72 28.44 23.46
C VAL A 199 -0.26 29.06 22.48
N THR A 200 -0.73 30.29 22.77
CA THR A 200 -1.76 30.99 21.99
C THR A 200 -1.24 32.22 21.25
N ALA A 201 -0.16 32.86 21.74
CA ALA A 201 0.47 33.99 21.05
C ALA A 201 1.93 34.18 21.49
N ILE A 202 2.74 34.75 20.58
CA ILE A 202 4.10 35.27 20.84
C ILE A 202 4.13 36.74 20.45
N GLY A 203 4.16 37.62 21.46
CA GLY A 203 3.95 39.05 21.25
C GLY A 203 2.56 39.36 20.71
N ALA A 204 2.49 40.01 19.55
CA ALA A 204 1.23 40.30 18.88
C ALA A 204 0.76 39.16 17.95
N ASP A 205 1.63 38.19 17.67
CA ASP A 205 1.38 37.14 16.71
C ASP A 205 0.62 35.99 17.38
N ARG A 206 -0.62 35.73 16.95
CA ARG A 206 -1.37 34.55 17.36
C ARG A 206 -0.80 33.32 16.69
N VAL A 207 -0.76 32.23 17.43
CA VAL A 207 -0.26 30.92 16.92
C VAL A 207 -1.34 29.87 17.05
N SER A 208 -1.60 29.18 15.94
CA SER A 208 -2.58 28.09 15.84
C SER A 208 -1.94 26.80 15.27
N SER A 209 -0.72 26.91 14.77
CA SER A 209 0.06 25.79 14.26
C SER A 209 1.51 25.86 14.77
N ARG A 210 2.20 24.72 14.71
CA ARG A 210 3.63 24.65 15.05
C ARG A 210 4.47 25.55 14.14
N ASP A 211 4.14 25.62 12.86
CA ASP A 211 4.89 26.40 11.89
C ASP A 211 4.75 27.91 12.20
N GLU A 212 3.55 28.39 12.55
CA GLU A 212 3.34 29.75 13.01
C GLU A 212 4.08 30.05 14.31
N LEU A 213 4.12 29.11 15.26
CA LEU A 213 4.90 29.25 16.49
C LEU A 213 6.40 29.39 16.18
N VAL A 214 6.93 28.53 15.32
CA VAL A 214 8.34 28.58 14.90
C VAL A 214 8.65 29.89 14.20
N GLU A 215 7.83 30.31 13.23
CA GLU A 215 7.98 31.58 12.53
C GLU A 215 7.92 32.77 13.49
N ALA A 216 6.96 32.80 14.40
CA ALA A 216 6.83 33.85 15.40
C ALA A 216 8.06 33.95 16.31
N ILE A 217 8.74 32.85 16.63
CA ILE A 217 9.97 32.89 17.43
C ILE A 217 11.18 33.28 16.56
N THR A 218 11.35 32.63 15.39
CA THR A 218 12.56 32.77 14.55
C THR A 218 12.61 34.08 13.76
N SER A 219 11.48 34.79 13.62
CA SER A 219 11.45 36.15 13.08
C SER A 219 12.03 37.21 14.02
N ARG A 220 12.37 36.84 15.25
CA ARG A 220 12.96 37.69 16.28
C ARG A 220 14.44 37.36 16.47
N ALA A 221 15.18 38.29 17.11
CA ALA A 221 16.57 38.08 17.45
C ALA A 221 16.76 37.43 18.84
N PRO A 222 17.82 36.64 19.04
CA PRO A 222 18.26 36.28 20.39
C PRO A 222 18.47 37.49 21.26
N GLY A 223 17.95 37.50 22.49
CA GLY A 223 17.97 38.63 23.40
C GLY A 223 16.72 39.51 23.37
N ASP A 224 15.85 39.34 22.38
CA ASP A 224 14.58 40.06 22.34
C ASP A 224 13.66 39.64 23.48
N ARG A 225 13.01 40.65 24.09
CA ARG A 225 11.95 40.43 25.10
C ARG A 225 10.61 40.29 24.39
N VAL A 226 9.91 39.20 24.66
CA VAL A 226 8.61 38.93 24.09
C VAL A 226 7.60 38.50 25.14
N ASP A 227 6.34 38.84 24.94
CA ASP A 227 5.25 38.32 25.74
C ASP A 227 4.78 36.99 25.16
N VAL A 228 4.72 35.95 25.98
CA VAL A 228 4.20 34.64 25.60
C VAL A 228 2.87 34.41 26.30
N SER A 229 1.82 34.26 25.52
CA SER A 229 0.48 33.95 26.01
C SER A 229 0.27 32.43 25.89
N PHE A 230 -0.18 31.83 26.98
CA PHE A 230 -0.50 30.39 27.01
C PHE A 230 -1.71 30.12 27.90
N GLU A 231 -2.40 29.03 27.64
CA GLU A 231 -3.55 28.54 28.42
C GLU A 231 -3.17 27.28 29.17
N ARG A 232 -3.47 27.21 30.44
CA ARG A 232 -3.34 26.06 31.33
C ARG A 232 -4.67 25.85 32.07
N ASP A 233 -5.23 24.65 31.99
CA ASP A 233 -6.52 24.32 32.65
C ASP A 233 -7.65 25.33 32.35
N GLY A 234 -7.68 25.86 31.12
CA GLY A 234 -8.66 26.88 30.70
C GLY A 234 -8.36 28.32 31.17
N VAL A 235 -7.24 28.53 31.88
CA VAL A 235 -6.83 29.88 32.34
C VAL A 235 -5.76 30.44 31.42
N SER A 236 -6.03 31.54 30.77
CA SER A 236 -5.08 32.25 29.94
C SER A 236 -4.13 33.11 30.79
N THR A 237 -2.83 32.95 30.52
CA THR A 237 -1.74 33.65 31.21
C THR A 237 -0.80 34.25 30.18
N THR A 238 -0.35 35.49 30.40
CA THR A 238 0.67 36.14 29.58
C THR A 238 1.86 36.50 30.49
N LYS A 239 3.08 36.08 30.07
CA LYS A 239 4.31 36.44 30.77
C LYS A 239 5.38 36.86 29.76
N SER A 240 6.21 37.81 30.17
CA SER A 240 7.35 38.28 29.37
C SER A 240 8.60 37.45 29.63
N VAL A 241 9.32 37.10 28.57
CA VAL A 241 10.59 36.41 28.63
C VAL A 241 11.58 36.96 27.60
N VAL A 242 12.86 36.78 27.86
CA VAL A 242 13.92 37.05 26.89
C VAL A 242 14.24 35.77 26.13
N LEU A 243 14.16 35.81 24.80
CA LEU A 243 14.48 34.70 23.95
C LEU A 243 15.98 34.37 23.99
N ALA A 244 16.34 33.11 24.08
CA ALA A 244 17.73 32.69 24.06
C ALA A 244 18.22 32.48 22.63
N ALA A 245 19.54 32.34 22.43
CA ALA A 245 20.11 31.83 21.21
C ALA A 245 19.90 30.31 21.10
N ASN A 246 19.59 29.83 19.91
CA ASN A 246 19.46 28.39 19.65
C ASN A 246 20.84 27.73 19.83
N PRO A 247 20.97 26.66 20.63
CA PRO A 247 22.25 25.98 20.85
C PRO A 247 22.94 25.44 19.59
N ARG A 248 22.17 25.16 18.53
CA ARG A 248 22.67 24.65 17.24
C ARG A 248 22.91 25.76 16.20
N GLU A 249 22.15 26.85 16.28
CA GLU A 249 22.17 27.98 15.37
C GLU A 249 22.12 29.29 16.17
N PRO A 250 23.25 29.81 16.62
CA PRO A 250 23.30 30.92 17.60
C PRO A 250 22.63 32.21 17.14
N ASP A 251 22.46 32.42 15.83
CA ASP A 251 21.80 33.59 15.26
C ASP A 251 20.25 33.47 15.26
N VAL A 252 19.71 32.32 15.62
CA VAL A 252 18.26 32.03 15.63
C VAL A 252 17.73 32.11 17.05
N ALA A 253 16.62 32.85 17.23
CA ALA A 253 15.95 32.93 18.52
C ALA A 253 15.31 31.59 18.94
N TYR A 254 15.27 31.33 20.24
CA TYR A 254 14.88 30.07 20.80
C TYR A 254 14.07 30.24 22.09
N LEU A 255 12.92 29.55 22.18
CA LEU A 255 12.06 29.54 23.37
C LEU A 255 12.32 28.36 24.30
N GLY A 256 12.70 27.21 23.74
CA GLY A 256 13.02 26.00 24.52
C GLY A 256 11.83 25.10 24.79
N ILE A 257 10.95 24.93 23.82
CA ILE A 257 9.87 23.94 23.85
C ILE A 257 9.89 23.06 22.62
N ALA A 258 9.43 21.82 22.76
CA ALA A 258 8.87 21.08 21.66
C ALA A 258 7.34 21.16 21.74
N SER A 259 6.70 21.23 20.59
CA SER A 259 5.25 21.45 20.52
C SER A 259 4.58 20.54 19.51
N TRP A 260 3.33 20.20 19.79
CA TRP A 260 2.42 19.53 18.88
C TRP A 260 1.28 20.47 18.50
N SER A 261 0.89 20.46 17.23
CA SER A 261 -0.31 21.18 16.76
C SER A 261 -1.29 20.25 16.07
N LYS A 262 -0.94 18.96 16.01
CA LYS A 262 -1.73 17.90 15.36
C LYS A 262 -2.15 16.86 16.37
N ASP A 263 -3.36 16.36 16.18
CA ASP A 263 -3.91 15.24 16.93
C ASP A 263 -4.92 14.49 16.06
N TYR A 264 -5.43 13.37 16.54
CA TYR A 264 -6.50 12.62 15.91
C TYR A 264 -7.86 13.30 16.10
N VAL A 265 -8.28 14.07 15.09
CA VAL A 265 -9.57 14.76 15.08
C VAL A 265 -10.62 13.87 14.42
N ARG A 266 -11.66 13.52 15.18
CA ARG A 266 -12.80 12.76 14.64
C ARG A 266 -13.61 13.59 13.70
N GLU A 267 -13.92 13.02 12.55
CA GLU A 267 -14.70 13.66 11.50
C GLU A 267 -16.09 13.04 11.40
N SER A 268 -17.07 13.82 10.90
CA SER A 268 -18.36 13.22 10.54
C SER A 268 -18.18 12.20 9.41
N PRO A 269 -19.04 11.20 9.24
CA PRO A 269 -18.89 10.19 8.19
C PRO A 269 -18.77 10.82 6.77
N LEU A 270 -19.48 11.90 6.50
CA LEU A 270 -19.43 12.59 5.22
C LEU A 270 -18.12 13.36 5.04
N SER A 271 -17.65 14.07 6.07
CA SER A 271 -16.33 14.73 6.07
C SER A 271 -15.23 13.69 5.93
N SER A 272 -15.33 12.57 6.65
CA SER A 272 -14.37 11.46 6.58
C SER A 272 -14.23 10.92 5.16
N LEU A 273 -15.34 10.73 4.44
CA LEU A 273 -15.32 10.32 3.03
C LEU A 273 -14.60 11.36 2.16
N GLY A 274 -14.88 12.65 2.37
CA GLY A 274 -14.22 13.73 1.64
C GLY A 274 -12.70 13.74 1.86
N TRP A 275 -12.26 13.63 3.11
CA TRP A 275 -10.84 13.51 3.46
C TRP A 275 -10.22 12.23 2.93
N ALA A 276 -10.91 11.09 3.04
CA ALA A 276 -10.43 9.81 2.52
C ALA A 276 -10.20 9.86 1.00
N VAL A 277 -11.08 10.50 0.24
CA VAL A 277 -10.89 10.74 -1.21
C VAL A 277 -9.66 11.62 -1.45
N ARG A 278 -9.54 12.75 -0.74
CA ARG A 278 -8.40 13.67 -0.88
C ARG A 278 -7.07 12.97 -0.59
N ASP A 279 -7.01 12.24 0.54
CA ASP A 279 -5.78 11.59 0.97
C ASP A 279 -5.44 10.38 0.06
N SER A 280 -6.45 9.67 -0.44
CA SER A 280 -6.24 8.63 -1.46
C SER A 280 -5.67 9.21 -2.75
N VAL A 281 -6.20 10.34 -3.25
CA VAL A 281 -5.68 11.01 -4.45
C VAL A 281 -4.25 11.51 -4.24
N SER A 282 -3.96 12.13 -3.08
CA SER A 282 -2.60 12.53 -2.71
C SER A 282 -1.65 11.33 -2.65
N SER A 283 -2.10 10.23 -2.04
CA SER A 283 -1.33 8.98 -1.94
C SER A 283 -1.06 8.33 -3.29
N VAL A 284 -1.94 8.47 -4.30
CA VAL A 284 -1.66 8.01 -5.67
C VAL A 284 -0.41 8.69 -6.23
N GLY A 285 -0.27 10.02 -6.07
CA GLY A 285 0.92 10.74 -6.53
C GLY A 285 2.21 10.25 -5.86
N ASN A 286 2.17 10.03 -4.55
CA ASN A 286 3.29 9.48 -3.78
C ASN A 286 3.58 8.03 -4.18
N SER A 287 2.53 7.22 -4.42
CA SER A 287 2.68 5.83 -4.88
C SER A 287 3.33 5.74 -6.25
N VAL A 288 3.00 6.62 -7.20
CA VAL A 288 3.69 6.66 -8.50
C VAL A 288 5.18 6.93 -8.33
N LYS A 289 5.55 7.92 -7.49
CA LYS A 289 6.96 8.18 -7.15
C LYS A 289 7.60 6.95 -6.48
N GLY A 290 6.91 6.33 -5.53
CA GLY A 290 7.34 5.12 -4.83
C GLY A 290 7.59 3.95 -5.79
N VAL A 291 6.70 3.72 -6.76
CA VAL A 291 6.88 2.67 -7.79
C VAL A 291 8.12 2.94 -8.64
N VAL A 292 8.30 4.18 -9.11
CA VAL A 292 9.49 4.56 -9.91
C VAL A 292 10.77 4.38 -9.10
N THR A 293 10.75 4.77 -7.81
CA THR A 293 11.88 4.60 -6.89
C THR A 293 12.16 3.12 -6.63
N ALA A 294 11.14 2.32 -6.39
CA ALA A 294 11.27 0.88 -6.13
C ALA A 294 11.80 0.11 -7.36
N LEU A 295 11.36 0.48 -8.56
CA LEU A 295 11.83 -0.16 -9.80
C LEU A 295 13.27 0.26 -10.20
N ASN A 296 13.89 1.21 -9.49
CA ASN A 296 15.28 1.58 -9.72
C ASN A 296 16.24 0.60 -9.01
N PRO A 297 16.94 -0.31 -9.72
CA PRO A 297 17.79 -1.32 -9.09
C PRO A 297 18.96 -0.72 -8.33
N MET A 298 19.38 0.51 -8.67
CA MET A 298 20.49 1.19 -8.00
C MET A 298 20.16 1.51 -6.54
N ASN A 299 18.89 1.80 -6.22
CA ASN A 299 18.45 2.02 -4.83
C ASN A 299 18.60 0.72 -4.00
N SER A 300 18.24 -0.42 -4.59
CA SER A 300 18.42 -1.72 -3.94
C SER A 300 19.89 -2.07 -3.74
N ILE A 301 20.75 -1.78 -4.75
CA ILE A 301 22.21 -2.01 -4.65
C ILE A 301 22.82 -1.13 -3.55
N ARG A 302 22.45 0.15 -3.47
CA ARG A 302 22.90 1.05 -2.39
C ARG A 302 22.43 0.58 -1.03
N ALA A 303 21.17 0.19 -0.91
CA ALA A 303 20.62 -0.33 0.35
C ALA A 303 21.31 -1.64 0.80
N LEU A 304 21.72 -2.50 -0.13
CA LEU A 304 22.52 -3.69 0.19
C LEU A 304 23.94 -3.36 0.68
N GLN A 305 24.52 -2.26 0.20
CA GLN A 305 25.85 -1.79 0.63
C GLN A 305 25.80 -1.05 1.97
N ASN A 306 24.80 -0.17 2.15
CA ASN A 306 24.61 0.68 3.32
C ASN A 306 23.13 0.71 3.74
N PRO A 307 22.63 -0.30 4.48
CA PRO A 307 21.19 -0.46 4.78
C PRO A 307 20.54 0.74 5.49
N ASN A 308 21.31 1.49 6.27
CA ASN A 308 20.82 2.58 7.12
C ASN A 308 21.00 3.98 6.50
N GLU A 309 21.64 4.10 5.32
CA GLU A 309 21.92 5.41 4.73
C GLU A 309 20.66 6.10 4.20
N ASN A 310 19.78 5.35 3.53
CA ASN A 310 18.57 5.89 2.91
C ASN A 310 17.37 4.95 3.12
N PRO A 311 16.81 4.87 4.32
CA PRO A 311 15.71 3.95 4.62
C PRO A 311 14.45 4.20 3.77
N GLU A 312 14.21 5.45 3.31
CA GLU A 312 13.07 5.82 2.49
C GLU A 312 13.10 5.24 1.07
N THR A 313 14.27 4.94 0.53
CA THR A 313 14.43 4.38 -0.82
C THR A 313 14.74 2.89 -0.83
N ARG A 314 14.85 2.29 0.34
CA ARG A 314 15.13 0.88 0.54
C ARG A 314 13.95 0.03 0.06
N PRO A 315 14.19 -1.04 -0.73
CA PRO A 315 13.14 -1.97 -1.07
C PRO A 315 12.64 -2.71 0.18
N THR A 316 11.35 -2.71 0.36
CA THR A 316 10.65 -3.40 1.45
C THR A 316 9.69 -4.42 0.86
N THR A 317 9.70 -5.65 1.38
CA THR A 317 8.78 -6.70 0.96
C THR A 317 7.55 -6.77 1.87
N VAL A 318 6.67 -7.75 1.61
CA VAL A 318 5.55 -8.06 2.51
C VAL A 318 6.04 -8.37 3.93
N VAL A 319 7.24 -8.94 4.09
CA VAL A 319 7.84 -9.22 5.41
C VAL A 319 8.10 -7.94 6.16
N GLY A 320 8.85 -7.00 5.58
CA GLY A 320 9.12 -5.70 6.22
C GLY A 320 7.84 -4.89 6.44
N ALA A 321 6.93 -4.85 5.45
CA ALA A 321 5.64 -4.19 5.63
C ALA A 321 4.82 -4.81 6.78
N SER A 322 4.90 -6.13 6.99
CA SER A 322 4.21 -6.79 8.10
C SER A 322 4.85 -6.48 9.47
N GLN A 323 6.17 -6.32 9.52
CA GLN A 323 6.88 -5.87 10.72
C GLN A 323 6.48 -4.44 11.10
N ILE A 324 6.44 -3.51 10.12
CA ILE A 324 5.93 -2.14 10.33
C ILE A 324 4.48 -2.17 10.82
N GLY A 325 3.63 -3.04 10.23
CA GLY A 325 2.26 -3.24 10.67
C GLY A 325 2.14 -3.69 12.12
N GLY A 326 3.03 -4.58 12.55
CA GLY A 326 3.14 -5.02 13.94
C GLY A 326 3.52 -3.88 14.90
N GLN A 327 4.57 -3.13 14.57
CA GLN A 327 5.04 -1.98 15.35
C GLN A 327 3.98 -0.87 15.47
N LEU A 328 3.30 -0.54 14.35
CA LEU A 328 2.20 0.41 14.36
C LEU A 328 1.01 -0.10 15.18
N GLY A 329 0.76 -1.41 15.16
CA GLY A 329 -0.26 -2.02 16.00
C GLY A 329 0.05 -1.92 17.49
N GLU A 330 1.30 -2.07 17.89
CA GLU A 330 1.74 -1.90 19.28
C GLU A 330 1.68 -0.45 19.75
N SER A 331 2.07 0.50 18.90
CA SER A 331 2.12 1.93 19.25
C SER A 331 0.76 2.64 19.11
N GLU A 332 0.00 2.34 18.07
CA GLU A 332 -1.24 3.06 17.72
C GLU A 332 -2.50 2.17 17.71
N GLY A 333 -2.34 0.89 17.97
CA GLY A 333 -3.44 -0.08 17.97
C GLY A 333 -4.01 -0.33 16.57
N LEU A 334 -5.29 -0.69 16.53
CA LEU A 334 -6.00 -1.05 15.30
C LEU A 334 -5.96 0.06 14.23
N LYS A 335 -6.02 1.34 14.64
CA LYS A 335 -6.02 2.45 13.68
C LYS A 335 -4.72 2.51 12.88
N GLY A 336 -3.55 2.29 13.52
CA GLY A 336 -2.24 2.29 12.86
C GLY A 336 -2.14 1.19 11.82
N VAL A 337 -2.54 -0.03 12.17
CA VAL A 337 -2.58 -1.18 11.24
C VAL A 337 -3.49 -0.90 10.05
N LEU A 338 -4.70 -0.37 10.29
CA LEU A 338 -5.67 -0.08 9.24
C LEU A 338 -5.20 1.06 8.31
N LEU A 339 -4.59 2.12 8.84
CA LEU A 339 -4.05 3.22 8.03
C LEU A 339 -2.89 2.75 7.14
N LEU A 340 -2.00 1.90 7.66
CA LEU A 340 -0.97 1.28 6.86
C LEU A 340 -1.57 0.38 5.78
N LEU A 341 -2.55 -0.47 6.13
CA LEU A 341 -3.22 -1.35 5.17
C LEU A 341 -3.91 -0.55 4.07
N ALA A 342 -4.58 0.57 4.38
CA ALA A 342 -5.18 1.46 3.39
C ALA A 342 -4.12 2.06 2.46
N SER A 343 -3.00 2.54 3.01
CA SER A 343 -1.89 3.12 2.24
C SER A 343 -1.25 2.08 1.31
N VAL A 344 -1.02 0.86 1.80
CA VAL A 344 -0.51 -0.26 1.00
C VAL A 344 -1.50 -0.64 -0.10
N ASN A 345 -2.81 -0.61 0.16
CA ASN A 345 -3.81 -0.83 -0.88
C ASN A 345 -3.75 0.22 -2.00
N VAL A 346 -3.60 1.52 -1.67
CA VAL A 346 -3.39 2.55 -2.70
C VAL A 346 -2.14 2.26 -3.52
N PHE A 347 -1.02 1.94 -2.84
CA PHE A 347 0.24 1.61 -3.51
C PHE A 347 0.11 0.40 -4.45
N VAL A 348 -0.48 -0.71 -3.99
CA VAL A 348 -0.68 -1.93 -4.79
C VAL A 348 -1.63 -1.67 -5.96
N GLY A 349 -2.70 -0.89 -5.75
CA GLY A 349 -3.60 -0.49 -6.83
C GLY A 349 -2.89 0.31 -7.93
N VAL A 350 -2.02 1.26 -7.57
CA VAL A 350 -1.18 2.02 -8.51
C VAL A 350 -0.16 1.11 -9.19
N PHE A 351 0.52 0.25 -8.42
CA PHE A 351 1.54 -0.67 -8.93
C PHE A 351 0.96 -1.62 -9.98
N ASN A 352 -0.22 -2.18 -9.72
CA ASN A 352 -0.89 -3.06 -10.67
C ASN A 352 -1.37 -2.35 -11.95
N LEU A 353 -1.59 -1.02 -11.90
CA LEU A 353 -1.92 -0.22 -13.10
C LEU A 353 -0.68 0.23 -13.89
N PHE A 354 0.52 -0.12 -13.43
CA PHE A 354 1.74 0.24 -14.17
C PHE A 354 1.76 -0.45 -15.55
N PRO A 355 2.07 0.28 -16.66
CA PRO A 355 1.90 -0.23 -18.02
C PRO A 355 3.01 -1.22 -18.43
N LEU A 356 3.29 -2.20 -17.58
CA LEU A 356 4.29 -3.25 -17.78
C LEU A 356 3.67 -4.63 -17.48
N LEU A 357 3.93 -5.61 -18.36
CA LEU A 357 3.64 -7.00 -18.03
C LEU A 357 4.61 -7.48 -16.93
N PRO A 358 4.17 -8.27 -15.94
CA PRO A 358 2.91 -9.03 -15.90
C PRO A 358 1.74 -8.34 -15.19
N PHE A 359 1.80 -7.04 -14.89
CA PHE A 359 0.73 -6.33 -14.19
C PHE A 359 -0.51 -6.10 -15.07
N ASP A 360 -1.66 -5.86 -14.46
CA ASP A 360 -2.92 -5.53 -15.15
C ASP A 360 -2.76 -4.32 -16.06
N GLY A 361 -2.02 -3.30 -15.63
CA GLY A 361 -1.70 -2.11 -16.42
C GLY A 361 -1.01 -2.42 -17.74
N GLY A 362 -0.20 -3.47 -17.81
CA GLY A 362 0.39 -3.97 -19.06
C GLY A 362 -0.67 -4.49 -20.02
N HIS A 363 -1.63 -5.27 -19.53
CA HIS A 363 -2.77 -5.74 -20.32
C HIS A 363 -3.68 -4.58 -20.74
N ALA A 364 -3.91 -3.59 -19.86
CA ALA A 364 -4.67 -2.39 -20.20
C ALA A 364 -3.97 -1.55 -21.29
N ALA A 365 -2.66 -1.42 -21.24
CA ALA A 365 -1.85 -0.73 -22.25
C ALA A 365 -1.94 -1.44 -23.60
N ILE A 366 -1.86 -2.77 -23.64
CA ILE A 366 -2.00 -3.58 -24.86
C ILE A 366 -3.40 -3.39 -25.44
N ALA A 367 -4.46 -3.54 -24.65
CA ALA A 367 -5.85 -3.38 -25.10
C ALA A 367 -6.10 -1.97 -25.64
N THR A 368 -5.52 -0.95 -25.00
CA THR A 368 -5.60 0.44 -25.46
C THR A 368 -4.86 0.65 -26.77
N TYR A 369 -3.64 0.10 -26.90
CA TYR A 369 -2.87 0.15 -28.15
C TYR A 369 -3.60 -0.54 -29.29
N GLU A 370 -4.17 -1.73 -29.06
CA GLU A 370 -4.99 -2.44 -30.06
C GLU A 370 -6.19 -1.60 -30.50
N ARG A 371 -6.86 -0.93 -29.55
CA ARG A 371 -8.01 -0.04 -29.86
C ARG A 371 -7.60 1.14 -30.71
N LEU A 372 -6.48 1.80 -30.41
CA LEU A 372 -5.97 2.95 -31.15
C LEU A 372 -5.52 2.58 -32.57
N ARG A 373 -4.99 1.37 -32.76
CA ARG A 373 -4.53 0.84 -34.06
C ARG A 373 -5.67 0.28 -34.91
N SER A 374 -6.80 -0.08 -34.29
CA SER A 374 -7.97 -0.60 -35.00
C SER A 374 -8.69 0.54 -35.72
N ARG A 375 -8.69 0.54 -37.03
CA ARG A 375 -9.31 1.56 -37.88
C ARG A 375 -10.19 0.90 -38.98
N ASN A 376 -11.20 1.62 -39.48
CA ASN A 376 -12.03 1.25 -40.63
C ASN A 376 -12.64 -0.16 -40.54
N GLY A 377 -13.10 -0.57 -39.34
CA GLY A 377 -13.72 -1.88 -39.14
C GLY A 377 -12.75 -3.07 -39.04
N THR A 378 -11.45 -2.87 -39.29
CA THR A 378 -10.42 -3.89 -39.10
C THR A 378 -9.91 -3.86 -37.69
N ARG A 379 -9.99 -5.01 -37.00
CA ARG A 379 -9.49 -5.17 -35.64
C ARG A 379 -8.00 -5.53 -35.67
N TYR A 380 -7.16 -4.63 -35.14
CA TYR A 380 -5.74 -4.90 -34.95
C TYR A 380 -5.55 -5.70 -33.67
N ARG A 381 -4.64 -6.69 -33.69
CA ARG A 381 -4.18 -7.43 -32.52
C ARG A 381 -2.67 -7.31 -32.39
N ALA A 382 -2.20 -7.00 -31.19
CA ALA A 382 -0.79 -6.90 -30.90
C ALA A 382 -0.16 -8.31 -30.84
N ASP A 383 1.02 -8.43 -31.40
CA ASP A 383 1.84 -9.64 -31.26
C ASP A 383 2.55 -9.63 -29.90
N VAL A 384 1.92 -10.25 -28.91
CA VAL A 384 2.43 -10.30 -27.52
C VAL A 384 3.75 -11.06 -27.42
N ASN A 385 4.08 -11.93 -28.40
CA ASN A 385 5.37 -12.64 -28.39
C ASN A 385 6.54 -11.64 -28.46
N LYS A 386 6.37 -10.49 -29.09
CA LYS A 386 7.37 -9.43 -29.14
C LYS A 386 7.62 -8.77 -27.79
N MET A 387 6.71 -8.91 -26.85
CA MET A 387 6.85 -8.36 -25.48
C MET A 387 7.52 -9.34 -24.51
N ILE A 388 7.68 -10.63 -24.90
CA ILE A 388 8.32 -11.66 -24.04
C ILE A 388 9.70 -11.21 -23.54
N PRO A 389 10.62 -10.66 -24.36
CA PRO A 389 11.93 -10.22 -23.86
C PRO A 389 11.81 -9.14 -22.80
N VAL A 390 10.91 -8.15 -23.01
CA VAL A 390 10.66 -7.06 -22.05
C VAL A 390 10.09 -7.61 -20.76
N THR A 391 9.09 -8.49 -20.84
CA THR A 391 8.49 -9.15 -19.68
C THR A 391 9.51 -9.96 -18.89
N THR A 392 10.41 -10.67 -19.57
CA THR A 392 11.50 -11.43 -18.92
C THR A 392 12.45 -10.51 -18.15
N VAL A 393 12.82 -9.36 -18.71
CA VAL A 393 13.66 -8.37 -18.01
C VAL A 393 12.93 -7.81 -16.80
N VAL A 394 11.65 -7.46 -16.93
CA VAL A 394 10.83 -6.96 -15.82
C VAL A 394 10.73 -8.01 -14.71
N LEU A 395 10.45 -9.27 -15.05
CA LEU A 395 10.39 -10.35 -14.07
C LEU A 395 11.74 -10.59 -13.38
N GLY A 396 12.84 -10.51 -14.12
CA GLY A 396 14.19 -10.59 -13.53
C GLY A 396 14.46 -9.45 -12.55
N LEU A 397 14.07 -8.24 -12.92
CA LEU A 397 14.16 -7.07 -12.02
C LEU A 397 13.30 -7.26 -10.77
N LEU A 398 12.04 -7.68 -10.91
CA LEU A 398 11.15 -7.90 -9.77
C LEU A 398 11.68 -9.02 -8.84
N ALA A 399 12.23 -10.09 -9.41
CA ALA A 399 12.87 -11.14 -8.62
C ALA A 399 14.09 -10.61 -7.85
N PHE A 400 14.94 -9.81 -8.50
CA PHE A 400 16.07 -9.15 -7.83
C PHE A 400 15.58 -8.26 -6.67
N LEU A 401 14.57 -7.40 -6.90
CA LEU A 401 14.02 -6.51 -5.89
C LEU A 401 13.41 -7.30 -4.71
N LEU A 402 12.70 -8.40 -5.02
CA LEU A 402 12.12 -9.28 -4.01
C LEU A 402 13.21 -9.90 -3.12
N PHE A 403 14.26 -10.49 -3.71
CA PHE A 403 15.32 -11.14 -2.93
C PHE A 403 16.18 -10.11 -2.18
N ALA A 404 16.49 -8.96 -2.77
CA ALA A 404 17.20 -7.87 -2.11
C ALA A 404 16.39 -7.32 -0.92
N GLY A 405 15.12 -7.05 -1.12
CA GLY A 405 14.22 -6.58 -0.07
C GLY A 405 14.07 -7.62 1.05
N LEU A 406 13.83 -8.89 0.69
CA LEU A 406 13.70 -9.96 1.68
C LEU A 406 14.97 -10.14 2.52
N TYR A 407 16.14 -10.09 1.89
CA TYR A 407 17.42 -10.12 2.59
C TYR A 407 17.53 -8.96 3.59
N LEU A 408 17.21 -7.75 3.15
CA LEU A 408 17.25 -6.56 4.00
C LEU A 408 16.22 -6.61 5.14
N ASP A 409 14.99 -7.06 4.88
CA ASP A 409 13.93 -7.15 5.89
C ASP A 409 14.25 -8.18 6.99
N ILE A 410 15.05 -9.22 6.66
CA ILE A 410 15.49 -10.25 7.62
C ILE A 410 16.76 -9.82 8.37
N THR A 411 17.75 -9.25 7.67
CA THR A 411 19.06 -8.97 8.27
C THR A 411 19.15 -7.59 8.95
N ASN A 412 18.33 -6.64 8.48
CA ASN A 412 18.27 -5.27 8.99
C ASN A 412 16.80 -4.83 9.03
N PRO A 413 15.97 -5.32 9.95
CA PRO A 413 14.56 -4.92 10.05
C PRO A 413 14.44 -3.40 10.26
N LEU A 414 13.34 -2.81 9.73
CA LEU A 414 13.04 -1.37 9.83
C LEU A 414 12.51 -1.00 11.21
#